data_82869255596c57f4a3ba6921cd59bb04
#
_entry.id   82869255596c57f4a3ba6921cd59bb04
#
_cell.length_a   1.000
_cell.length_b   1.000
_cell.length_c   1.000
_cell.angle_alpha   90.00
_cell.angle_beta   90.00
_cell.angle_gamma   90.00
#
_symmetry.space_group_name_H-M   'P 1'
#
loop_
_entity.id
_entity.type
_entity.pdbx_description
1 polymer ?
#
loop_
_entity_poly.entity_id
_entity_poly.type
_entity_poly.pdbx_seq_one_letter_code
_entity_poly.pdbx_strand_id
1 'polypeptide(L)'
;MQNANSKCGLSEKSEGHYVDHIETNAYVWHDKNWKHDDYEHTHFRSQLTFVQEGYQYFHLDGKVYLVPQNHVIWIPTTKEHRITSESKTVNLMIMLFKSVPKKDFYQNVHVFSVPSVLKEMILYASKWDKELIDKEEKTSFLNALLISLPSFCQENNSLQIPVPADSRLIPVCNEINKNYQYAFDIDELAKLAQMSVRSLQRIFKQNTNITIQKYLQLIRILKSIELLDTKEYTLTQIAFMVGYKSLSAFSTSYFAVIQEKPRAKKSNIKIL
;
A
#
# COMPACT_ATOMS: atom_id res chain seq x y z
N MET A 1 -4.07 -32.59 -10.26
CA MET A 1 -3.63 -31.25 -10.71
C MET A 1 -3.91 -30.30 -9.57
N GLN A 2 -2.90 -30.03 -8.75
CA GLN A 2 -3.03 -29.16 -7.58
C GLN A 2 -3.08 -27.71 -8.07
N ASN A 3 -4.08 -26.99 -7.57
CA ASN A 3 -4.23 -25.56 -7.81
C ASN A 3 -2.95 -24.85 -7.38
N ALA A 4 -2.27 -24.20 -8.32
CA ALA A 4 -1.19 -23.28 -8.04
C ALA A 4 -1.78 -22.13 -7.21
N ASN A 5 -1.46 -22.14 -5.92
CA ASN A 5 -1.91 -21.15 -4.97
C ASN A 5 -1.46 -19.74 -5.40
N SER A 6 -2.39 -18.81 -5.33
CA SER A 6 -2.26 -17.39 -5.57
C SER A 6 -1.46 -16.65 -4.46
N LYS A 7 -0.35 -17.22 -4.03
CA LYS A 7 0.50 -16.63 -2.99
C LYS A 7 1.84 -16.27 -3.60
N CYS A 8 2.37 -15.10 -3.28
CA CYS A 8 3.69 -14.67 -3.71
C CYS A 8 4.76 -15.66 -3.18
N GLY A 9 4.89 -16.82 -3.84
CA GLY A 9 5.94 -17.80 -3.61
C GLY A 9 6.06 -18.41 -2.23
N LEU A 10 4.96 -18.56 -1.48
CA LEU A 10 5.01 -19.19 -0.16
C LEU A 10 5.22 -20.69 -0.27
N SER A 11 6.45 -21.12 -0.13
CA SER A 11 6.79 -22.41 0.47
C SER A 11 7.15 -22.21 1.94
N GLU A 12 7.06 -23.28 2.71
CA GLU A 12 7.40 -23.30 4.13
C GLU A 12 8.78 -22.65 4.44
N LYS A 13 8.93 -22.06 5.59
CA LYS A 13 10.07 -21.25 6.11
C LYS A 13 11.51 -21.77 5.88
N SER A 14 11.73 -22.92 5.28
CA SER A 14 13.04 -23.57 5.19
C SER A 14 13.62 -23.72 3.76
N GLU A 15 12.85 -23.49 2.74
CA GLU A 15 13.31 -23.65 1.35
C GLU A 15 13.07 -22.37 0.59
N GLY A 16 14.10 -21.73 0.06
CA GLY A 16 14.07 -20.46 -0.65
C GLY A 16 12.82 -20.29 -1.52
N HIS A 17 12.28 -19.08 -1.58
CA HIS A 17 10.99 -18.83 -2.22
C HIS A 17 10.99 -19.28 -3.68
N TYR A 18 9.92 -19.91 -4.14
CA TYR A 18 9.73 -20.35 -5.53
C TYR A 18 10.23 -19.33 -6.57
N VAL A 19 9.99 -18.04 -6.33
CA VAL A 19 10.38 -16.94 -7.23
C VAL A 19 11.91 -16.78 -7.35
N ASP A 20 12.68 -17.22 -6.38
CA ASP A 20 14.14 -17.12 -6.40
C ASP A 20 14.80 -18.20 -7.30
N HIS A 21 14.08 -19.29 -7.58
CA HIS A 21 14.49 -20.34 -8.50
C HIS A 21 14.17 -20.04 -9.98
N ILE A 22 13.44 -18.95 -10.25
CA ILE A 22 13.11 -18.54 -11.61
C ILE A 22 14.34 -17.90 -12.25
N GLU A 23 14.78 -18.42 -13.39
CA GLU A 23 16.01 -17.96 -14.05
C GLU A 23 15.89 -16.62 -14.78
N THR A 24 14.67 -16.22 -15.16
CA THR A 24 14.44 -14.96 -15.92
C THR A 24 14.89 -13.72 -15.15
N ASN A 25 15.37 -12.69 -15.85
CA ASN A 25 15.77 -11.41 -15.25
C ASN A 25 14.59 -10.68 -14.62
N ALA A 26 13.43 -10.76 -15.25
CA ALA A 26 12.18 -10.24 -14.70
C ALA A 26 11.05 -11.28 -14.83
N TYR A 27 10.26 -11.41 -13.78
CA TYR A 27 9.11 -12.29 -13.74
C TYR A 27 7.85 -11.48 -13.51
N VAL A 28 6.83 -11.69 -14.35
CA VAL A 28 5.54 -11.01 -14.27
C VAL A 28 4.49 -12.00 -13.77
N TRP A 29 3.69 -11.54 -12.84
CA TRP A 29 2.61 -12.34 -12.27
C TRP A 29 1.35 -11.50 -12.13
N HIS A 30 0.30 -11.90 -12.88
CA HIS A 30 -1.03 -11.33 -12.75
C HIS A 30 -1.85 -12.20 -11.79
N ASP A 31 -2.17 -11.67 -10.62
CA ASP A 31 -2.97 -12.37 -9.62
C ASP A 31 -4.38 -11.79 -9.55
N LYS A 32 -5.37 -12.61 -9.86
CA LYS A 32 -6.79 -12.28 -9.76
C LYS A 32 -7.38 -12.91 -8.50
N ASN A 33 -8.14 -12.11 -7.74
CA ASN A 33 -8.71 -12.55 -6.47
C ASN A 33 -7.65 -13.00 -5.45
N TRP A 34 -6.55 -12.25 -5.39
CA TRP A 34 -5.49 -12.47 -4.42
C TRP A 34 -6.06 -12.52 -2.99
N LYS A 35 -5.51 -13.39 -2.16
CA LYS A 35 -5.84 -13.53 -0.73
C LYS A 35 -4.66 -13.03 0.10
N HIS A 36 -4.89 -12.76 1.40
CA HIS A 36 -3.83 -12.34 2.31
C HIS A 36 -2.73 -13.41 2.46
N ASP A 37 -1.54 -12.96 2.79
CA ASP A 37 -0.46 -13.84 3.20
C ASP A 37 -0.67 -14.31 4.64
N ASP A 38 -0.45 -15.59 4.88
CA ASP A 38 -0.55 -16.16 6.24
C ASP A 38 0.69 -15.81 7.09
N TYR A 39 1.85 -15.63 6.43
CA TYR A 39 3.15 -15.45 7.08
C TYR A 39 3.96 -14.31 6.47
N GLU A 40 4.92 -13.81 7.25
CA GLU A 40 5.98 -12.95 6.73
C GLU A 40 6.91 -13.77 5.82
N HIS A 41 7.34 -13.17 4.72
CA HIS A 41 8.22 -13.81 3.75
C HIS A 41 9.26 -12.82 3.19
N THR A 42 10.31 -13.37 2.61
CA THR A 42 11.34 -12.61 1.92
C THR A 42 11.77 -13.34 0.65
N HIS A 43 12.33 -12.63 -0.32
CA HIS A 43 12.90 -13.18 -1.55
C HIS A 43 14.07 -12.31 -2.06
N PHE A 44 14.93 -12.87 -2.90
CA PHE A 44 16.10 -12.16 -3.45
C PHE A 44 15.77 -11.23 -4.62
N ARG A 45 14.52 -11.15 -5.04
CA ARG A 45 14.08 -10.24 -6.10
C ARG A 45 13.51 -8.97 -5.52
N SER A 46 13.79 -7.83 -6.19
CA SER A 46 13.06 -6.61 -5.91
C SER A 46 11.66 -6.70 -6.51
N GLN A 47 10.65 -6.18 -5.82
CA GLN A 47 9.25 -6.32 -6.18
C GLN A 47 8.61 -4.98 -6.51
N LEU A 48 7.89 -4.93 -7.63
CA LEU A 48 6.92 -3.90 -7.96
C LEU A 48 5.53 -4.53 -7.94
N THR A 49 4.65 -4.08 -7.06
CA THR A 49 3.24 -4.51 -7.04
C THR A 49 2.34 -3.36 -7.40
N PHE A 50 1.51 -3.54 -8.43
CA PHE A 50 0.45 -2.62 -8.83
C PHE A 50 -0.91 -3.18 -8.39
N VAL A 51 -1.67 -2.38 -7.65
CA VAL A 51 -3.04 -2.72 -7.26
C VAL A 51 -4.00 -2.25 -8.34
N GLN A 52 -4.51 -3.18 -9.11
CA GLN A 52 -5.46 -2.93 -10.19
C GLN A 52 -6.89 -2.74 -9.67
N GLU A 53 -7.27 -3.51 -8.64
CA GLU A 53 -8.57 -3.43 -7.95
C GLU A 53 -8.39 -3.77 -6.47
N GLY A 54 -9.17 -3.12 -5.59
CA GLY A 54 -9.07 -3.27 -4.16
C GLY A 54 -7.95 -2.42 -3.55
N TYR A 55 -7.41 -2.89 -2.45
CA TYR A 55 -6.26 -2.29 -1.76
C TYR A 55 -5.48 -3.37 -1.00
N GLN A 56 -4.22 -3.07 -0.64
CA GLN A 56 -3.38 -3.94 0.19
C GLN A 56 -2.67 -3.16 1.28
N TYR A 57 -2.45 -3.82 2.42
CA TYR A 57 -1.53 -3.38 3.46
C TYR A 57 -0.26 -4.21 3.40
N PHE A 58 0.87 -3.55 3.27
CA PHE A 58 2.21 -4.14 3.32
C PHE A 58 2.84 -3.84 4.68
N HIS A 59 3.14 -4.89 5.44
CA HIS A 59 3.80 -4.82 6.73
C HIS A 59 5.28 -5.13 6.52
N LEU A 60 6.17 -4.15 6.69
CA LEU A 60 7.61 -4.31 6.54
C LEU A 60 8.39 -3.25 7.32
N ASP A 61 9.56 -3.62 7.85
CA ASP A 61 10.45 -2.74 8.62
C ASP A 61 9.74 -2.01 9.78
N GLY A 62 8.80 -2.67 10.47
CA GLY A 62 8.02 -2.07 11.56
C GLY A 62 7.07 -0.94 11.11
N LYS A 63 6.73 -0.89 9.83
CA LYS A 63 5.83 0.08 9.21
C LYS A 63 4.71 -0.61 8.47
N VAL A 64 3.61 0.09 8.28
CA VAL A 64 2.49 -0.37 7.48
C VAL A 64 2.28 0.60 6.32
N TYR A 65 2.29 0.07 5.10
CA TYR A 65 2.06 0.83 3.88
C TYR A 65 0.72 0.42 3.30
N LEU A 66 -0.20 1.37 3.13
CA LEU A 66 -1.40 1.13 2.33
C LEU A 66 -1.08 1.37 0.85
N VAL A 67 -1.47 0.43 0.02
CA VAL A 67 -1.40 0.54 -1.43
C VAL A 67 -2.82 0.44 -1.98
N PRO A 68 -3.47 1.57 -2.28
CA PRO A 68 -4.82 1.57 -2.85
C PRO A 68 -4.81 1.29 -4.34
N GLN A 69 -6.00 1.16 -4.90
CA GLN A 69 -6.18 1.03 -6.36
C GLN A 69 -5.44 2.14 -7.12
N ASN A 70 -4.86 1.80 -8.26
CA ASN A 70 -4.02 2.66 -9.12
C ASN A 70 -2.73 3.16 -8.45
N HIS A 71 -2.25 2.46 -7.43
CA HIS A 71 -0.94 2.71 -6.83
C HIS A 71 -0.04 1.51 -7.00
N VAL A 72 1.25 1.78 -6.92
CA VAL A 72 2.30 0.75 -6.83
C VAL A 72 3.02 0.87 -5.51
N ILE A 73 3.55 -0.27 -5.07
CA ILE A 73 4.63 -0.32 -4.08
C ILE A 73 5.88 -0.92 -4.72
N TRP A 74 7.01 -0.28 -4.48
CA TRP A 74 8.34 -0.82 -4.75
C TRP A 74 8.95 -1.33 -3.45
N ILE A 75 9.40 -2.58 -3.45
CA ILE A 75 10.06 -3.24 -2.32
C ILE A 75 11.44 -3.70 -2.77
N PRO A 76 12.54 -3.23 -2.13
CA PRO A 76 13.89 -3.73 -2.38
C PRO A 76 14.02 -5.23 -2.07
N THR A 77 15.01 -5.87 -2.67
CA THR A 77 15.38 -7.26 -2.39
C THR A 77 15.62 -7.51 -0.90
N THR A 78 15.35 -8.72 -0.44
CA THR A 78 15.61 -9.21 0.94
C THR A 78 14.81 -8.50 2.05
N LYS A 79 13.87 -7.64 1.72
CA LYS A 79 12.97 -7.06 2.72
C LYS A 79 11.90 -8.06 3.12
N GLU A 80 11.91 -8.46 4.40
CA GLU A 80 10.86 -9.29 4.97
C GLU A 80 9.55 -8.51 5.00
N HIS A 81 8.49 -9.10 4.46
CA HIS A 81 7.19 -8.45 4.40
C HIS A 81 6.04 -9.44 4.47
N ARG A 82 4.89 -8.96 4.93
CA ARG A 82 3.61 -9.64 4.91
C ARG A 82 2.56 -8.74 4.29
N ILE A 83 1.66 -9.30 3.50
CA ILE A 83 0.64 -8.57 2.79
C ILE A 83 -0.74 -8.99 3.27
N THR A 84 -1.61 -8.03 3.59
CA THR A 84 -2.99 -8.27 4.05
C THR A 84 -3.96 -7.38 3.30
N SER A 85 -5.23 -7.79 3.22
CA SER A 85 -6.33 -6.97 2.72
C SER A 85 -7.66 -7.45 3.30
N GLU A 86 -8.58 -6.52 3.51
CA GLU A 86 -9.99 -6.79 3.83
C GLU A 86 -10.90 -6.52 2.63
N SER A 87 -10.34 -6.16 1.47
CA SER A 87 -11.08 -5.96 0.23
C SER A 87 -11.71 -7.27 -0.24
N LYS A 88 -12.96 -7.21 -0.71
CA LYS A 88 -13.68 -8.38 -1.27
C LYS A 88 -12.96 -8.96 -2.49
N THR A 89 -12.35 -8.10 -3.29
CA THR A 89 -11.63 -8.45 -4.51
C THR A 89 -10.32 -7.69 -4.55
N VAL A 90 -9.22 -8.39 -4.74
CA VAL A 90 -7.90 -7.79 -4.97
C VAL A 90 -7.30 -8.37 -6.24
N ASN A 91 -7.07 -7.50 -7.23
CA ASN A 91 -6.42 -7.87 -8.49
C ASN A 91 -5.08 -7.12 -8.58
N LEU A 92 -4.02 -7.86 -8.86
CA LEU A 92 -2.65 -7.38 -8.79
C LEU A 92 -1.88 -7.68 -10.07
N MET A 93 -0.96 -6.77 -10.41
CA MET A 93 0.17 -7.06 -11.28
C MET A 93 1.45 -6.98 -10.45
N ILE A 94 2.18 -8.08 -10.38
CA ILE A 94 3.43 -8.20 -9.63
C ILE A 94 4.57 -8.39 -10.65
N MET A 95 5.63 -7.61 -10.48
CA MET A 95 6.85 -7.73 -11.27
C MET A 95 8.03 -7.91 -10.33
N LEU A 96 8.77 -8.98 -10.52
CA LEU A 96 9.90 -9.37 -9.69
C LEU A 96 11.19 -9.28 -10.51
N PHE A 97 12.14 -8.45 -10.08
CA PHE A 97 13.37 -8.16 -10.80
C PHE A 97 14.57 -8.81 -10.09
N LYS A 98 15.35 -9.63 -10.82
CA LYS A 98 16.56 -10.30 -10.32
C LYS A 98 17.68 -9.30 -10.05
N SER A 99 17.79 -8.27 -10.87
CA SER A 99 18.76 -7.18 -10.70
C SER A 99 18.16 -5.83 -10.99
N VAL A 100 18.62 -4.80 -10.28
CA VAL A 100 18.15 -3.42 -10.39
C VAL A 100 19.30 -2.44 -10.48
N PRO A 101 19.10 -1.24 -11.05
CA PRO A 101 20.16 -0.22 -11.10
C PRO A 101 20.65 0.18 -9.70
N LYS A 102 21.95 0.48 -9.57
CA LYS A 102 22.57 0.95 -8.32
C LYS A 102 22.26 2.44 -8.10
N LYS A 103 20.99 2.76 -7.78
CA LYS A 103 20.53 4.12 -7.46
C LYS A 103 19.74 4.06 -6.15
N ASP A 104 19.74 5.16 -5.40
CA ASP A 104 19.08 5.25 -4.08
C ASP A 104 17.61 4.86 -4.10
N PHE A 105 16.87 5.25 -5.14
CA PHE A 105 15.47 4.85 -5.30
C PHE A 105 15.24 3.35 -5.10
N TYR A 106 16.08 2.50 -5.71
CA TYR A 106 15.86 1.04 -5.66
C TYR A 106 16.22 0.39 -4.32
N GLN A 107 16.86 1.14 -3.42
CA GLN A 107 17.22 0.68 -2.08
C GLN A 107 16.17 1.00 -1.02
N ASN A 108 15.16 1.79 -1.37
CA ASN A 108 14.14 2.26 -0.45
C ASN A 108 12.75 1.78 -0.88
N VAL A 109 11.83 1.68 0.10
CA VAL A 109 10.42 1.36 -0.17
C VAL A 109 9.71 2.62 -0.62
N HIS A 110 8.98 2.53 -1.74
CA HIS A 110 8.19 3.63 -2.27
C HIS A 110 6.76 3.21 -2.56
N VAL A 111 5.80 4.04 -2.17
CA VAL A 111 4.39 3.91 -2.57
C VAL A 111 3.99 5.17 -3.30
N PHE A 112 3.48 5.05 -4.53
CA PHE A 112 3.07 6.21 -5.32
C PHE A 112 1.93 5.89 -6.29
N SER A 113 1.18 6.93 -6.68
CA SER A 113 0.12 6.82 -7.67
C SER A 113 0.70 6.60 -9.06
N VAL A 114 0.02 5.80 -9.86
CA VAL A 114 0.49 5.38 -11.17
C VAL A 114 -0.05 6.33 -12.25
N PRO A 115 0.77 7.17 -12.91
CA PRO A 115 0.33 7.96 -14.05
C PRO A 115 -0.09 7.05 -15.21
N SER A 116 -0.95 7.58 -16.10
CA SER A 116 -1.56 6.79 -17.17
C SER A 116 -0.55 6.01 -18.01
N VAL A 117 0.58 6.62 -18.37
CA VAL A 117 1.62 5.96 -19.16
C VAL A 117 2.21 4.74 -18.43
N LEU A 118 2.55 4.87 -17.13
CA LEU A 118 3.07 3.74 -16.37
C LEU A 118 2.01 2.66 -16.17
N LYS A 119 0.75 3.05 -15.99
CA LYS A 119 -0.38 2.11 -15.88
C LYS A 119 -0.50 1.25 -17.14
N GLU A 120 -0.48 1.87 -18.32
CA GLU A 120 -0.56 1.15 -19.58
C GLU A 120 0.66 0.25 -19.81
N MET A 121 1.87 0.67 -19.42
CA MET A 121 3.07 -0.17 -19.46
C MET A 121 2.91 -1.40 -18.56
N ILE A 122 2.42 -1.22 -17.34
CA ILE A 122 2.19 -2.32 -16.39
C ILE A 122 1.14 -3.29 -16.95
N LEU A 123 0.03 -2.77 -17.45
CA LEU A 123 -1.03 -3.61 -18.02
C LEU A 123 -0.56 -4.35 -19.29
N TYR A 124 0.23 -3.70 -20.13
CA TYR A 124 0.82 -4.36 -21.31
C TYR A 124 1.75 -5.51 -20.92
N ALA A 125 2.49 -5.39 -19.81
CA ALA A 125 3.37 -6.45 -19.32
C ALA A 125 2.63 -7.74 -18.95
N SER A 126 1.30 -7.71 -18.80
CA SER A 126 0.48 -8.92 -18.57
C SER A 126 0.59 -9.95 -19.69
N LYS A 127 1.02 -9.57 -20.89
CA LYS A 127 1.27 -10.51 -22.00
C LYS A 127 2.37 -11.54 -21.66
N TRP A 128 3.25 -11.22 -20.69
CA TRP A 128 4.30 -12.12 -20.20
C TRP A 128 3.98 -12.75 -18.86
N ASP A 129 2.68 -12.86 -18.51
CA ASP A 129 2.25 -13.46 -17.25
C ASP A 129 2.80 -14.88 -17.10
N LYS A 130 3.57 -15.10 -16.04
CA LYS A 130 4.22 -16.36 -15.69
C LYS A 130 5.13 -16.96 -16.77
N GLU A 131 5.60 -16.15 -17.69
CA GLU A 131 6.53 -16.59 -18.72
C GLU A 131 7.94 -16.76 -18.14
N LEU A 132 8.51 -17.98 -18.27
CA LEU A 132 9.80 -18.39 -17.72
C LEU A 132 10.95 -18.23 -18.71
N ILE A 133 10.76 -17.61 -19.86
CA ILE A 133 11.76 -17.42 -20.91
C ILE A 133 11.99 -15.91 -21.09
N ASP A 134 13.28 -15.53 -21.09
CA ASP A 134 13.67 -14.17 -21.47
C ASP A 134 13.75 -14.06 -22.98
N LYS A 135 12.81 -13.29 -23.54
CA LYS A 135 12.83 -12.84 -24.94
C LYS A 135 13.31 -11.40 -25.00
N GLU A 136 13.93 -10.99 -26.07
CA GLU A 136 14.47 -9.64 -26.27
C GLU A 136 13.42 -8.55 -26.00
N GLU A 137 12.21 -8.71 -26.57
CA GLU A 137 11.11 -7.76 -26.40
C GLU A 137 10.73 -7.63 -24.92
N LYS A 138 10.53 -8.76 -24.22
CA LYS A 138 10.20 -8.80 -22.79
C LYS A 138 11.26 -8.11 -21.95
N THR A 139 12.51 -8.49 -22.17
CA THR A 139 13.65 -7.98 -21.39
C THR A 139 13.82 -6.47 -21.61
N SER A 140 13.78 -6.01 -22.86
CA SER A 140 13.92 -4.59 -23.21
C SER A 140 12.76 -3.76 -22.64
N PHE A 141 11.54 -4.25 -22.76
CA PHE A 141 10.35 -3.54 -22.25
C PHE A 141 10.36 -3.45 -20.73
N LEU A 142 10.55 -4.56 -20.02
CA LEU A 142 10.55 -4.58 -18.55
C LEU A 142 11.73 -3.81 -17.97
N ASN A 143 12.88 -3.79 -18.66
CA ASN A 143 14.01 -2.94 -18.27
C ASN A 143 13.70 -1.45 -18.47
N ALA A 144 13.06 -1.06 -19.57
CA ALA A 144 12.64 0.32 -19.79
C ALA A 144 11.62 0.78 -18.72
N LEU A 145 10.65 -0.07 -18.37
CA LEU A 145 9.71 0.19 -17.28
C LEU A 145 10.47 0.39 -15.96
N LEU A 146 11.35 -0.55 -15.60
CA LEU A 146 12.14 -0.49 -14.37
C LEU A 146 12.95 0.81 -14.28
N ILE A 147 13.70 1.17 -15.32
CA ILE A 147 14.55 2.38 -15.34
C ILE A 147 13.72 3.66 -15.21
N SER A 148 12.48 3.64 -15.67
CA SER A 148 11.56 4.80 -15.63
C SER A 148 10.92 5.04 -14.26
N LEU A 149 10.89 4.04 -13.36
CA LEU A 149 10.18 4.13 -12.07
C LEU A 149 10.56 5.38 -11.25
N PRO A 150 11.85 5.75 -11.10
CA PRO A 150 12.21 6.94 -10.33
C PRO A 150 11.60 8.24 -10.84
N SER A 151 11.40 8.33 -12.16
CA SER A 151 10.80 9.53 -12.79
C SER A 151 9.29 9.66 -12.53
N PHE A 152 8.63 8.57 -12.18
CA PHE A 152 7.21 8.55 -11.85
C PHE A 152 6.94 8.70 -10.35
N CYS A 153 7.92 8.41 -9.50
CA CYS A 153 7.82 8.56 -8.06
C CYS A 153 7.98 10.02 -7.68
N GLN A 154 6.87 10.69 -7.39
CA GLN A 154 6.92 11.99 -6.73
C GLN A 154 7.10 11.75 -5.23
N GLU A 155 8.09 12.41 -4.60
CA GLU A 155 8.55 12.18 -3.23
C GLU A 155 7.52 12.57 -2.14
N ASN A 156 6.36 11.95 -2.12
CA ASN A 156 5.40 12.10 -1.04
C ASN A 156 4.83 10.73 -0.64
N ASN A 157 5.63 9.96 0.11
CA ASN A 157 5.21 8.69 0.73
C ASN A 157 4.17 8.92 1.86
N SER A 158 3.06 9.59 1.54
CA SER A 158 2.02 9.92 2.51
C SER A 158 1.16 8.72 2.91
N LEU A 159 1.34 7.56 2.29
CA LEU A 159 0.55 6.34 2.55
C LEU A 159 1.22 5.37 3.54
N GLN A 160 2.31 5.78 4.17
CA GLN A 160 2.93 5.04 5.24
C GLN A 160 2.26 5.37 6.57
N ILE A 161 1.77 4.34 7.28
CA ILE A 161 1.30 4.46 8.66
C ILE A 161 2.50 4.19 9.57
N PRO A 162 3.01 5.18 10.30
CA PRO A 162 4.12 4.94 11.20
C PRO A 162 3.64 4.13 12.42
N VAL A 163 4.40 3.09 12.77
CA VAL A 163 4.23 2.35 14.01
C VAL A 163 5.25 2.90 15.01
N PRO A 164 4.82 3.49 16.14
CA PRO A 164 5.77 4.07 17.09
C PRO A 164 6.58 2.99 17.79
N ALA A 165 7.90 3.21 17.93
CA ALA A 165 8.78 2.32 18.68
C ALA A 165 8.57 2.45 20.21
N ASP A 166 8.11 3.62 20.69
CA ASP A 166 7.79 3.84 22.10
C ASP A 166 6.44 3.19 22.45
N SER A 167 6.46 2.16 23.27
CA SER A 167 5.27 1.39 23.65
C SER A 167 4.16 2.23 24.31
N ARG A 168 4.50 3.35 24.95
CA ARG A 168 3.53 4.27 25.56
C ARG A 168 2.63 4.95 24.54
N LEU A 169 3.07 5.04 23.27
CA LEU A 169 2.29 5.60 22.18
C LEU A 169 1.31 4.59 21.54
N ILE A 170 1.48 3.30 21.79
CA ILE A 170 0.61 2.25 21.25
C ILE A 170 -0.85 2.46 21.64
N PRO A 171 -1.20 2.71 22.94
CA PRO A 171 -2.58 2.99 23.34
C PRO A 171 -3.16 4.23 22.64
N VAL A 172 -2.34 5.26 22.41
CA VAL A 172 -2.75 6.49 21.68
C VAL A 172 -3.10 6.17 20.24
N CYS A 173 -2.24 5.43 19.55
CA CYS A 173 -2.52 5.01 18.16
C CYS A 173 -3.78 4.12 18.09
N ASN A 174 -3.94 3.18 19.01
CA ASN A 174 -5.11 2.31 19.09
C ASN A 174 -6.40 3.10 19.30
N GLU A 175 -6.39 4.10 20.19
CA GLU A 175 -7.54 4.97 20.43
C GLU A 175 -7.91 5.76 19.17
N ILE A 176 -6.92 6.36 18.49
CA ILE A 176 -7.15 7.09 17.23
C ILE A 176 -7.67 6.14 16.14
N ASN A 177 -7.10 4.95 16.01
CA ASN A 177 -7.50 3.97 15.00
C ASN A 177 -8.92 3.45 15.23
N LYS A 178 -9.36 3.34 16.48
CA LYS A 178 -10.69 2.86 16.85
C LYS A 178 -11.76 3.95 16.67
N ASN A 179 -11.43 5.19 17.05
CA ASN A 179 -12.37 6.30 17.18
C ASN A 179 -12.09 7.45 16.20
N TYR A 180 -11.45 7.16 15.05
CA TYR A 180 -11.02 8.15 14.04
C TYR A 180 -12.13 9.06 13.52
N GLN A 181 -13.39 8.63 13.53
CA GLN A 181 -14.54 9.40 13.07
C GLN A 181 -14.88 10.56 14.00
N TYR A 182 -14.47 10.52 15.26
CA TYR A 182 -14.74 11.55 16.27
C TYR A 182 -13.58 12.55 16.40
N ALA A 183 -13.86 13.70 16.98
CA ALA A 183 -12.81 14.57 17.50
C ALA A 183 -12.25 13.92 18.79
N PHE A 184 -10.95 13.95 18.97
CA PHE A 184 -10.33 13.49 20.21
C PHE A 184 -9.90 14.68 21.08
N ASP A 185 -9.95 14.46 22.39
CA ASP A 185 -9.35 15.36 23.37
C ASP A 185 -7.86 14.99 23.54
N ILE A 186 -7.00 15.97 23.33
CA ILE A 186 -5.54 15.76 23.44
C ILE A 186 -5.11 15.46 24.88
N ASP A 187 -5.84 15.96 25.87
CA ASP A 187 -5.58 15.69 27.29
C ASP A 187 -5.90 14.23 27.63
N GLU A 188 -6.96 13.67 27.05
CA GLU A 188 -7.29 12.24 27.21
C GLU A 188 -6.21 11.35 26.56
N LEU A 189 -5.76 11.69 25.36
CA LEU A 189 -4.65 10.95 24.72
C LEU A 189 -3.36 11.05 25.54
N ALA A 190 -3.10 12.18 26.16
CA ALA A 190 -1.93 12.37 27.03
C ALA A 190 -2.01 11.49 28.29
N LYS A 191 -3.20 11.35 28.89
CA LYS A 191 -3.46 10.43 30.01
C LYS A 191 -3.21 8.97 29.61
N LEU A 192 -3.67 8.54 28.41
CA LEU A 192 -3.41 7.19 27.89
C LEU A 192 -1.92 6.88 27.77
N ALA A 193 -1.13 7.85 27.36
CA ALA A 193 0.33 7.73 27.26
C ALA A 193 1.06 7.96 28.59
N GLN A 194 0.36 8.31 29.67
CA GLN A 194 0.93 8.73 30.97
C GLN A 194 1.95 9.87 30.81
N MET A 195 1.62 10.86 30.00
CA MET A 195 2.48 12.00 29.66
C MET A 195 1.73 13.33 29.82
N SER A 196 2.49 14.45 29.88
CA SER A 196 1.90 15.75 29.61
C SER A 196 1.59 15.90 28.11
N VAL A 197 0.63 16.74 27.75
CA VAL A 197 0.29 17.05 26.34
C VAL A 197 1.53 17.45 25.53
N ARG A 198 2.38 18.32 26.10
CA ARG A 198 3.63 18.75 25.45
C ARG A 198 4.58 17.59 25.19
N SER A 199 4.74 16.70 26.15
CA SER A 199 5.60 15.50 26.03
C SER A 199 5.02 14.54 24.99
N LEU A 200 3.72 14.28 25.03
CA LEU A 200 3.04 13.44 24.05
C LEU A 200 3.27 13.94 22.62
N GLN A 201 2.98 15.20 22.35
CA GLN A 201 3.14 15.79 21.01
C GLN A 201 4.59 15.70 20.50
N ARG A 202 5.56 16.00 21.36
CA ARG A 202 6.99 15.94 21.02
C ARG A 202 7.45 14.50 20.75
N ILE A 203 7.14 13.58 21.66
CA ILE A 203 7.58 12.17 21.57
C ILE A 203 6.88 11.49 20.40
N PHE A 204 5.57 11.75 20.18
CA PHE A 204 4.84 11.22 19.04
C PHE A 204 5.50 11.66 17.73
N LYS A 205 5.80 12.96 17.57
CA LYS A 205 6.45 13.46 16.36
C LYS A 205 7.86 12.90 16.18
N GLN A 206 8.63 12.71 17.26
CA GLN A 206 9.97 12.10 17.20
C GLN A 206 9.93 10.64 16.76
N ASN A 207 8.93 9.87 17.22
CA ASN A 207 8.81 8.45 16.88
C ASN A 207 8.18 8.20 15.50
N THR A 208 7.26 9.07 15.07
CA THR A 208 6.43 8.83 13.89
C THR A 208 6.76 9.76 12.70
N ASN A 209 7.59 10.78 12.92
CA ASN A 209 7.89 11.88 11.98
C ASN A 209 6.67 12.74 11.58
N ILE A 210 5.48 12.48 12.15
CA ILE A 210 4.26 13.25 11.89
C ILE A 210 3.60 13.71 13.18
N THR A 211 2.72 14.70 13.11
CA THR A 211 1.91 15.13 14.26
C THR A 211 0.73 14.17 14.48
N ILE A 212 0.17 14.15 15.70
CA ILE A 212 -1.05 13.39 16.01
C ILE A 212 -2.21 13.78 15.09
N GLN A 213 -2.37 15.06 14.76
CA GLN A 213 -3.38 15.54 13.81
C GLN A 213 -3.17 14.97 12.40
N LYS A 214 -1.91 14.92 11.94
CA LYS A 214 -1.57 14.34 10.64
C LYS A 214 -1.79 12.82 10.63
N TYR A 215 -1.51 12.16 11.75
CA TYR A 215 -1.81 10.74 11.93
C TYR A 215 -3.32 10.48 11.82
N LEU A 216 -4.17 11.24 12.55
CA LEU A 216 -5.62 11.13 12.43
C LEU A 216 -6.10 11.38 10.99
N GLN A 217 -5.57 12.43 10.33
CA GLN A 217 -5.90 12.71 8.93
C GLN A 217 -5.59 11.49 8.06
N LEU A 218 -4.40 10.90 8.22
CA LEU A 218 -3.97 9.71 7.49
C LEU A 218 -4.95 8.56 7.72
N ILE A 219 -5.25 8.20 8.96
CA ILE A 219 -6.18 7.12 9.29
C ILE A 219 -7.56 7.34 8.67
N ARG A 220 -8.11 8.57 8.74
CA ARG A 220 -9.39 8.91 8.10
C ARG A 220 -9.38 8.67 6.59
N ILE A 221 -8.30 9.05 5.91
CA ILE A 221 -8.17 8.84 4.48
C ILE A 221 -8.03 7.36 4.15
N LEU A 222 -7.25 6.59 4.93
CA LEU A 222 -7.13 5.14 4.77
C LEU A 222 -8.49 4.45 4.92
N LYS A 223 -9.25 4.80 5.96
CA LYS A 223 -10.61 4.27 6.18
C LYS A 223 -11.59 4.69 5.09
N SER A 224 -11.42 5.87 4.50
CA SER A 224 -12.23 6.26 3.34
C SER A 224 -11.97 5.41 2.10
N ILE A 225 -10.74 4.92 1.91
CA ILE A 225 -10.39 4.01 0.80
C ILE A 225 -11.10 2.67 0.97
N GLU A 226 -11.10 2.12 2.19
CA GLU A 226 -11.84 0.89 2.51
C GLU A 226 -13.35 1.07 2.17
N LEU A 227 -13.97 2.19 2.57
CA LEU A 227 -15.36 2.50 2.28
C LEU A 227 -15.63 2.74 0.79
N LEU A 228 -14.71 3.40 0.07
CA LEU A 228 -14.80 3.58 -1.38
C LEU A 228 -14.78 2.24 -2.13
N ASP A 229 -14.00 1.29 -1.65
CA ASP A 229 -13.87 -0.04 -2.23
C ASP A 229 -15.15 -0.86 -2.11
N THR A 230 -15.97 -0.66 -1.06
CA THR A 230 -17.27 -1.34 -0.91
C THR A 230 -18.24 -0.99 -2.03
N LYS A 231 -18.13 0.19 -2.65
CA LYS A 231 -19.02 0.74 -3.68
C LYS A 231 -20.47 0.95 -3.18
N GLU A 232 -20.68 1.01 -1.87
CA GLU A 232 -21.99 1.10 -1.23
C GLU A 232 -22.40 2.55 -0.89
N TYR A 233 -21.41 3.46 -0.76
CA TYR A 233 -21.61 4.80 -0.23
C TYR A 233 -21.29 5.89 -1.25
N THR A 234 -21.98 7.02 -1.14
CA THR A 234 -21.63 8.25 -1.86
C THR A 234 -20.42 8.92 -1.21
N LEU A 235 -19.70 9.76 -1.96
CA LEU A 235 -18.56 10.53 -1.42
C LEU A 235 -18.95 11.38 -0.20
N THR A 236 -20.18 11.95 -0.20
CA THR A 236 -20.66 12.74 0.92
C THR A 236 -20.88 11.88 2.17
N GLN A 237 -21.48 10.71 2.03
CA GLN A 237 -21.63 9.76 3.14
C GLN A 237 -20.27 9.33 3.70
N ILE A 238 -19.33 8.96 2.82
CA ILE A 238 -17.97 8.58 3.24
C ILE A 238 -17.30 9.72 4.00
N ALA A 239 -17.39 10.97 3.50
CA ALA A 239 -16.79 12.13 4.17
C ALA A 239 -17.27 12.24 5.63
N PHE A 240 -18.60 12.13 5.87
CA PHE A 240 -19.14 12.17 7.23
C PHE A 240 -18.77 10.93 8.06
N MET A 241 -18.83 9.74 7.48
CA MET A 241 -18.46 8.48 8.18
C MET A 241 -17.03 8.47 8.67
N VAL A 242 -16.11 9.11 7.92
CA VAL A 242 -14.70 9.20 8.35
C VAL A 242 -14.38 10.48 9.14
N GLY A 243 -15.41 11.23 9.57
CA GLY A 243 -15.29 12.34 10.53
C GLY A 243 -14.97 13.71 9.94
N TYR A 244 -15.24 13.94 8.64
CA TYR A 244 -15.19 15.28 8.04
C TYR A 244 -16.55 15.96 8.12
N LYS A 245 -16.55 17.29 8.31
CA LYS A 245 -17.76 18.10 8.39
C LYS A 245 -18.33 18.52 7.01
N SER A 246 -17.57 18.27 5.94
CA SER A 246 -18.01 18.58 4.56
C SER A 246 -17.25 17.73 3.54
N LEU A 247 -17.88 17.52 2.37
CA LEU A 247 -17.26 16.87 1.22
C LEU A 247 -16.02 17.64 0.73
N SER A 248 -16.03 18.98 0.80
CA SER A 248 -14.90 19.81 0.38
C SER A 248 -13.67 19.57 1.27
N ALA A 249 -13.83 19.59 2.59
CA ALA A 249 -12.75 19.31 3.53
C ALA A 249 -12.19 17.90 3.36
N PHE A 250 -13.05 16.91 3.15
CA PHE A 250 -12.66 15.54 2.82
C PHE A 250 -11.86 15.48 1.53
N SER A 251 -12.38 16.05 0.43
CA SER A 251 -11.73 15.99 -0.89
C SER A 251 -10.35 16.65 -0.88
N THR A 252 -10.19 17.77 -0.17
CA THR A 252 -8.91 18.44 0.02
C THR A 252 -7.92 17.56 0.79
N SER A 253 -8.37 16.97 1.91
CA SER A 253 -7.54 16.05 2.70
C SER A 253 -7.18 14.79 1.92
N TYR A 254 -8.13 14.23 1.17
CA TYR A 254 -7.91 13.04 0.34
C TYR A 254 -6.86 13.32 -0.73
N PHE A 255 -7.00 14.43 -1.46
CA PHE A 255 -6.02 14.84 -2.48
C PHE A 255 -4.62 15.07 -1.88
N ALA A 256 -4.54 15.68 -0.70
CA ALA A 256 -3.26 15.92 -0.03
C ALA A 256 -2.52 14.63 0.37
N VAL A 257 -3.25 13.51 0.55
CA VAL A 257 -2.66 12.21 0.92
C VAL A 257 -2.46 11.31 -0.28
N ILE A 258 -3.48 11.21 -1.15
CA ILE A 258 -3.55 10.24 -2.27
C ILE A 258 -3.01 10.82 -3.59
N GLN A 259 -2.92 12.16 -3.71
CA GLN A 259 -2.58 12.90 -4.93
C GLN A 259 -3.58 12.69 -6.09
N GLU A 260 -4.75 12.11 -5.79
CA GLU A 260 -5.86 11.94 -6.71
C GLU A 260 -7.16 12.44 -6.07
N LYS A 261 -8.15 12.81 -6.89
CA LYS A 261 -9.48 13.15 -6.37
C LYS A 261 -10.24 11.88 -5.99
N PRO A 262 -10.98 11.88 -4.86
CA PRO A 262 -11.82 10.74 -4.51
C PRO A 262 -12.89 10.51 -5.57
N ARG A 263 -13.12 9.26 -5.96
CA ARG A 263 -14.13 8.87 -6.95
C ARG A 263 -14.93 7.69 -6.39
N ALA A 264 -16.24 7.90 -6.15
CA ALA A 264 -17.15 6.79 -5.88
C ALA A 264 -17.46 6.10 -7.21
N LYS A 265 -17.21 4.82 -7.32
CA LYS A 265 -17.75 4.02 -8.43
C LYS A 265 -19.24 3.83 -8.15
N LYS A 266 -20.11 4.23 -9.06
CA LYS A 266 -21.55 3.92 -8.95
C LYS A 266 -21.70 2.40 -8.92
N SER A 267 -22.32 1.86 -7.88
CA SER A 267 -22.86 0.51 -7.92
C SER A 267 -23.89 0.47 -9.05
N ASN A 268 -23.75 -0.45 -9.99
CA ASN A 268 -24.82 -0.79 -10.92
C ASN A 268 -25.88 -1.57 -10.14
N ILE A 269 -26.55 -0.92 -9.18
CA ILE A 269 -27.78 -1.45 -8.61
C ILE A 269 -28.82 -1.25 -9.71
N LYS A 270 -29.05 -2.32 -10.51
CA LYS A 270 -30.30 -2.45 -11.23
C LYS A 270 -31.39 -2.52 -10.15
N ILE A 271 -32.16 -1.45 -10.03
CA ILE A 271 -33.45 -1.50 -9.34
C ILE A 271 -34.29 -2.46 -10.19
N LEU A 272 -34.55 -3.64 -9.66
CA LEU A 272 -35.58 -4.59 -10.16
C LEU A 272 -36.94 -4.03 -9.86
#